data_7d4adfb61a0034845704be72e100150a
#
_entry.id   7d4adfb61a0034845704be72e100150a
#
_cell.length_a   1.000
_cell.length_b   1.000
_cell.length_c   1.000
_cell.angle_alpha   90.00
_cell.angle_beta   90.00
_cell.angle_gamma   90.00
#
_symmetry.space_group_name_H-M   'P 1'
#
loop_
_entity.id
_entity.type
_entity.pdbx_description
1 polymer ?
#
loop_
_entity_poly.entity_id
_entity_poly.type
_entity_poly.pdbx_seq_one_letter_code
_entity_poly.pdbx_strand_id
1 'polypeptide(L)'
;IVSLAVLMPIIASVGGNTGNQTIALFIRGLALEQIKGSNQLFLVRKELYISVINGLIWGALLAVVATVLYRDAGLGAVMMAAMTLNLLVAAMVGAGLPLLAHRMGRDPAMGSSVLLTFTTDSMGFFIFLGLATVFLL
;
A
#
# COMPACT_ATOMS: atom_id res chain seq x y z
N ILE A 1 -5.61 -6.32 -21.85
CA ILE A 1 -5.34 -4.89 -21.61
C ILE A 1 -6.54 -4.21 -20.96
N VAL A 2 -7.75 -4.48 -21.45
CA VAL A 2 -8.96 -3.90 -20.85
C VAL A 2 -9.12 -4.35 -19.38
N SER A 3 -8.85 -5.63 -19.10
CA SER A 3 -8.92 -6.15 -17.73
C SER A 3 -7.91 -5.46 -16.81
N LEU A 4 -6.73 -5.16 -17.31
CA LEU A 4 -5.73 -4.43 -16.53
C LEU A 4 -6.23 -3.03 -16.17
N ALA A 5 -6.84 -2.32 -17.12
CA ALA A 5 -7.36 -0.98 -16.89
C ALA A 5 -8.50 -0.99 -15.87
N VAL A 6 -9.33 -2.03 -15.86
CA VAL A 6 -10.43 -2.16 -14.89
C VAL A 6 -9.90 -2.44 -13.48
N LEU A 7 -8.84 -3.24 -13.37
CA LEU A 7 -8.32 -3.68 -12.06
C LEU A 7 -7.34 -2.69 -11.42
N MET A 8 -6.68 -1.85 -12.21
CA MET A 8 -5.72 -0.87 -11.68
C MET A 8 -6.28 0.03 -10.58
N PRO A 9 -7.47 0.64 -10.75
CA PRO A 9 -8.01 1.51 -9.70
C PRO A 9 -8.27 0.79 -8.38
N ILE A 10 -8.57 -0.50 -8.42
CA ILE A 10 -8.81 -1.30 -7.21
C ILE A 10 -7.52 -1.39 -6.40
N ILE A 11 -6.41 -1.71 -7.05
CA ILE A 11 -5.11 -1.81 -6.38
C ILE A 11 -4.70 -0.45 -5.78
N ALA A 12 -4.83 0.61 -6.55
CA ALA A 12 -4.48 1.95 -6.11
C ALA A 12 -5.37 2.40 -4.94
N SER A 13 -6.67 2.13 -5.01
CA SER A 13 -7.63 2.53 -3.99
C SER A 13 -7.37 1.81 -2.66
N VAL A 14 -7.14 0.50 -2.69
CA VAL A 14 -6.85 -0.27 -1.47
C VAL A 14 -5.54 0.20 -0.86
N GLY A 15 -4.50 0.43 -1.68
CA GLY A 15 -3.24 0.97 -1.21
C GLY A 15 -3.39 2.34 -0.54
N GLY A 16 -4.14 3.25 -1.16
CA GLY A 16 -4.38 4.58 -0.61
C GLY A 16 -5.14 4.52 0.71
N ASN A 17 -6.19 3.72 0.79
CA ASN A 17 -6.97 3.57 2.01
C ASN A 17 -6.14 2.97 3.15
N THR A 18 -5.39 1.92 2.88
CA THR A 18 -4.54 1.26 3.86
C THR A 18 -3.44 2.21 4.35
N GLY A 19 -2.81 2.93 3.42
CA GLY A 19 -1.77 3.90 3.76
C GLY A 19 -2.29 5.05 4.60
N ASN A 20 -3.50 5.55 4.31
CA ASN A 20 -4.11 6.60 5.13
C ASN A 20 -4.39 6.13 6.55
N GLN A 21 -4.78 4.87 6.74
CA GLN A 21 -4.94 4.30 8.07
C GLN A 21 -3.60 4.25 8.82
N THR A 22 -2.52 3.87 8.13
CA THR A 22 -1.18 3.87 8.71
C THR A 22 -0.73 5.28 9.07
N ILE A 23 -0.96 6.25 8.19
CA ILE A 23 -0.65 7.66 8.46
C ILE A 23 -1.36 8.12 9.73
N ALA A 24 -2.67 7.88 9.83
CA ALA A 24 -3.46 8.30 10.98
C ALA A 24 -2.92 7.69 12.28
N LEU A 25 -2.54 6.41 12.25
CA LEU A 25 -1.97 5.71 13.38
C LEU A 25 -0.66 6.34 13.84
N PHE A 26 0.24 6.65 12.91
CA PHE A 26 1.55 7.22 13.23
C PHE A 26 1.44 8.68 13.66
N ILE A 27 0.56 9.47 13.03
CA ILE A 27 0.31 10.86 13.46
C ILE A 27 -0.21 10.87 14.89
N ARG A 28 -1.19 10.01 15.19
CA ARG A 28 -1.75 9.90 16.54
C ARG A 28 -0.71 9.44 17.54
N GLY A 29 0.10 8.44 17.20
CA GLY A 29 1.15 7.93 18.06
C GLY A 29 2.20 9.00 18.38
N LEU A 30 2.59 9.80 17.39
CA LEU A 30 3.53 10.89 17.58
C LEU A 30 2.93 12.00 18.46
N ALA A 31 1.67 12.36 18.20
CA ALA A 31 1.00 13.42 18.96
C ALA A 31 0.82 13.06 20.44
N LEU A 32 0.57 11.77 20.74
CA LEU A 32 0.39 11.27 22.11
C LEU A 32 1.70 10.81 22.74
N GLU A 33 2.82 11.04 22.06
CA GLU A 33 4.16 10.63 22.52
C GLU A 33 4.28 9.13 22.77
N GLN A 34 3.46 8.32 22.07
CA GLN A 34 3.52 6.86 22.13
C GLN A 34 4.59 6.29 21.22
N ILE A 35 4.98 7.02 20.19
CA ILE A 35 6.06 6.63 19.27
C ILE A 35 7.30 7.39 19.67
N LYS A 36 8.34 6.63 20.04
CA LYS A 36 9.63 7.16 20.46
C LYS A 36 10.73 6.52 19.63
N GLY A 37 11.92 7.10 19.67
CA GLY A 37 13.05 6.53 18.95
C GLY A 37 13.34 5.07 19.29
N SER A 38 13.03 4.65 20.54
CA SER A 38 13.28 3.29 21.00
C SER A 38 12.33 2.26 20.43
N ASN A 39 11.08 2.65 20.07
CA ASN A 39 10.07 1.72 19.55
C ASN A 39 9.67 1.98 18.11
N GLN A 40 10.26 2.98 17.47
CA GLN A 40 9.89 3.40 16.14
C GLN A 40 10.07 2.27 15.11
N LEU A 41 11.23 1.62 15.14
CA LEU A 41 11.53 0.54 14.20
C LEU A 41 10.59 -0.66 14.39
N PHE A 42 10.28 -0.99 15.64
CA PHE A 42 9.35 -2.07 15.95
C PHE A 42 7.97 -1.79 15.37
N LEU A 43 7.48 -0.56 15.52
CA LEU A 43 6.15 -0.17 15.01
C LEU A 43 6.12 -0.19 13.48
N VAL A 44 7.18 0.26 12.83
CA VAL A 44 7.27 0.20 11.36
C VAL A 44 7.27 -1.24 10.88
N ARG A 45 8.04 -2.11 11.50
CA ARG A 45 8.06 -3.54 11.18
C ARG A 45 6.69 -4.18 11.35
N LYS A 46 6.00 -3.82 12.42
CA LYS A 46 4.65 -4.33 12.69
C LYS A 46 3.69 -3.94 11.56
N GLU A 47 3.73 -2.69 11.11
CA GLU A 47 2.90 -2.22 10.01
C GLU A 47 3.23 -2.92 8.70
N LEU A 48 4.50 -3.15 8.42
CA LEU A 48 4.90 -3.90 7.24
C LEU A 48 4.39 -5.34 7.28
N TYR A 49 4.45 -5.98 8.44
CA TYR A 49 3.92 -7.32 8.64
C TYR A 49 2.41 -7.37 8.40
N ILE A 50 1.69 -6.43 8.98
CA ILE A 50 0.24 -6.32 8.81
C ILE A 50 -0.11 -6.10 7.34
N SER A 51 0.64 -5.28 6.61
CA SER A 51 0.36 -5.02 5.21
C SER A 51 0.64 -6.23 4.32
N VAL A 52 1.64 -7.05 4.63
CA VAL A 52 1.83 -8.31 3.91
C VAL A 52 0.63 -9.24 4.11
N ILE A 53 0.16 -9.38 5.35
CA ILE A 53 -0.99 -10.22 5.66
C ILE A 53 -2.24 -9.70 4.94
N ASN A 54 -2.51 -8.40 5.02
CA ASN A 54 -3.64 -7.79 4.32
C ASN A 54 -3.52 -7.94 2.82
N GLY A 55 -2.33 -7.76 2.27
CA GLY A 55 -2.08 -7.91 0.84
C GLY A 55 -2.36 -9.33 0.37
N LEU A 56 -1.95 -10.32 1.15
CA LEU A 56 -2.21 -11.73 0.83
C LEU A 56 -3.70 -12.05 0.93
N ILE A 57 -4.40 -11.56 1.96
CA ILE A 57 -5.83 -11.82 2.14
C ILE A 57 -6.65 -11.15 1.05
N TRP A 58 -6.53 -9.85 0.89
CA TRP A 58 -7.32 -9.09 -0.08
C TRP A 58 -6.86 -9.36 -1.50
N GLY A 59 -5.56 -9.58 -1.70
CA GLY A 59 -5.01 -9.97 -2.98
C GLY A 59 -5.51 -11.34 -3.42
N ALA A 60 -5.61 -12.30 -2.50
CA ALA A 60 -6.15 -13.62 -2.81
C ALA A 60 -7.63 -13.53 -3.18
N LEU A 61 -8.42 -12.74 -2.44
CA LEU A 61 -9.82 -12.53 -2.77
C LEU A 61 -10.00 -11.94 -4.16
N LEU A 62 -9.26 -10.89 -4.47
CA LEU A 62 -9.33 -10.25 -5.78
C LEU A 62 -8.75 -11.13 -6.89
N ALA A 63 -7.75 -11.95 -6.57
CA ALA A 63 -7.19 -12.91 -7.50
C ALA A 63 -8.23 -13.95 -7.91
N VAL A 64 -9.01 -14.45 -6.95
CA VAL A 64 -10.11 -15.38 -7.24
C VAL A 64 -11.16 -14.71 -8.12
N VAL A 65 -11.57 -13.50 -7.78
CA VAL A 65 -12.56 -12.74 -8.56
C VAL A 65 -12.04 -12.51 -9.98
N ALA A 66 -10.81 -12.06 -10.14
CA ALA A 66 -10.22 -11.79 -11.46
C ALA A 66 -10.09 -13.07 -12.29
N THR A 67 -9.68 -14.17 -11.67
CA THR A 67 -9.55 -15.46 -12.34
C THR A 67 -10.89 -15.94 -12.85
N VAL A 68 -11.93 -15.81 -12.03
CA VAL A 68 -13.29 -16.24 -12.42
C VAL A 68 -13.86 -15.35 -13.52
N LEU A 69 -13.73 -14.02 -13.39
CA LEU A 69 -14.31 -13.08 -14.36
C LEU A 69 -13.61 -13.11 -15.71
N TYR A 70 -12.30 -13.17 -15.71
CA TYR A 70 -11.50 -13.08 -16.93
C TYR A 70 -10.94 -14.41 -17.38
N ARG A 71 -11.16 -15.47 -16.60
CA ARG A 71 -10.69 -16.83 -16.89
C ARG A 71 -9.19 -16.89 -17.17
N ASP A 72 -8.44 -16.14 -16.37
CA ASP A 72 -6.99 -16.01 -16.52
C ASP A 72 -6.34 -16.12 -15.13
N ALA A 73 -5.76 -17.29 -14.85
CA ALA A 73 -5.07 -17.54 -13.58
C ALA A 73 -3.79 -16.71 -13.45
N GLY A 74 -3.13 -16.42 -14.56
CA GLY A 74 -1.96 -15.54 -14.56
C GLY A 74 -2.30 -14.12 -14.12
N LEU A 75 -3.46 -13.62 -14.57
CA LEU A 75 -3.96 -12.32 -14.13
C LEU A 75 -4.23 -12.31 -12.63
N GLY A 76 -4.82 -13.38 -12.09
CA GLY A 76 -5.05 -13.51 -10.66
C GLY A 76 -3.75 -13.47 -9.86
N ALA A 77 -2.73 -14.20 -10.30
CA ALA A 77 -1.42 -14.22 -9.64
C ALA A 77 -0.76 -12.84 -9.65
N VAL A 78 -0.80 -12.15 -10.79
CA VAL A 78 -0.26 -10.79 -10.91
C VAL A 78 -1.01 -9.82 -10.01
N MET A 79 -2.33 -9.94 -9.94
CA MET A 79 -3.18 -9.12 -9.08
C MET A 79 -2.80 -9.27 -7.60
N MET A 80 -2.61 -10.52 -7.16
CA MET A 80 -2.22 -10.81 -5.78
C MET A 80 -0.84 -10.22 -5.45
N ALA A 81 0.14 -10.43 -6.33
CA ALA A 81 1.47 -9.90 -6.15
C ALA A 81 1.47 -8.36 -6.14
N ALA A 82 0.77 -7.74 -7.08
CA ALA A 82 0.69 -6.29 -7.17
C ALA A 82 0.01 -5.68 -5.94
N MET A 83 -1.08 -6.30 -5.46
CA MET A 83 -1.77 -5.83 -4.26
C MET A 83 -0.84 -5.89 -3.05
N THR A 84 -0.15 -7.01 -2.85
CA THR A 84 0.76 -7.17 -1.71
C THR A 84 1.90 -6.14 -1.76
N LEU A 85 2.53 -5.98 -2.92
CA LEU A 85 3.62 -5.01 -3.07
C LEU A 85 3.14 -3.58 -2.87
N ASN A 86 1.97 -3.23 -3.40
CA ASN A 86 1.44 -1.88 -3.24
C ASN A 86 1.06 -1.58 -1.79
N LEU A 87 0.52 -2.56 -1.06
CA LEU A 87 0.24 -2.39 0.37
C LEU A 87 1.52 -2.24 1.19
N LEU A 88 2.60 -2.92 0.81
CA LEU A 88 3.91 -2.70 1.43
C LEU A 88 4.41 -1.28 1.20
N VAL A 89 4.31 -0.78 -0.03
CA VAL A 89 4.68 0.60 -0.34
C VAL A 89 3.81 1.57 0.48
N ALA A 90 2.51 1.32 0.55
CA ALA A 90 1.59 2.15 1.32
C ALA A 90 1.97 2.19 2.80
N ALA A 91 2.34 1.06 3.38
CA ALA A 91 2.76 1.00 4.78
C ALA A 91 4.07 1.73 5.01
N MET A 92 5.04 1.56 4.11
CA MET A 92 6.34 2.24 4.23
C MET A 92 6.18 3.76 4.13
N VAL A 93 5.41 4.23 3.16
CA VAL A 93 5.17 5.66 2.97
C VAL A 93 4.28 6.21 4.07
N GLY A 94 3.23 5.46 4.43
CA GLY A 94 2.30 5.87 5.49
C GLY A 94 2.95 5.99 6.86
N ALA A 95 3.93 5.17 7.17
CA ALA A 95 4.73 5.29 8.37
C ALA A 95 5.86 6.31 8.21
N GLY A 96 6.53 6.27 7.06
CA GLY A 96 7.72 7.08 6.81
C GLY A 96 7.45 8.57 6.70
N LEU A 97 6.35 8.97 6.05
CA LEU A 97 6.04 10.39 5.89
C LEU A 97 5.82 11.11 7.22
N PRO A 98 4.96 10.61 8.14
CA PRO A 98 4.82 11.26 9.44
C PRO A 98 6.10 11.27 10.26
N LEU A 99 6.85 10.17 10.25
CA LEU A 99 8.10 10.08 10.99
C LEU A 99 9.15 11.04 10.45
N LEU A 100 9.26 11.15 9.13
CA LEU A 100 10.18 12.09 8.51
C LEU A 100 9.80 13.53 8.80
N ALA A 101 8.51 13.86 8.70
CA ALA A 101 8.03 15.21 8.99
C ALA A 101 8.30 15.57 10.45
N HIS A 102 8.06 14.64 11.36
CA HIS A 102 8.32 14.84 12.79
C HIS A 102 9.81 15.08 13.07
N ARG A 103 10.68 14.30 12.41
CA ARG A 103 12.14 14.43 12.54
C ARG A 103 12.63 15.77 12.01
N MET A 104 11.97 16.30 10.97
CA MET A 104 12.30 17.62 10.42
C MET A 104 11.69 18.78 11.19
N GLY A 105 10.99 18.53 12.29
CA GLY A 105 10.33 19.54 13.08
C GLY A 105 9.06 20.11 12.46
N ARG A 106 8.50 19.44 11.46
CA ARG A 106 7.25 19.83 10.79
C ARG A 106 6.08 19.05 11.36
N ASP A 107 4.87 19.56 11.11
CA ASP A 107 3.64 18.88 11.50
C ASP A 107 3.48 17.59 10.67
N PRO A 108 3.45 16.39 11.30
CA PRO A 108 3.30 15.14 10.57
C PRO A 108 2.01 15.02 9.78
N ALA A 109 0.96 15.76 10.17
CA ALA A 109 -0.33 15.73 9.47
C ALA A 109 -0.32 16.51 8.16
N MET A 110 0.69 17.37 7.95
CA MET A 110 0.69 18.32 6.84
C MET A 110 1.12 17.65 5.54
N GLY A 111 0.20 17.53 4.60
CA GLY A 111 0.49 17.03 3.25
C GLY A 111 0.75 15.54 3.14
N SER A 112 0.79 14.81 4.24
CA SER A 112 1.12 13.37 4.23
C SER A 112 0.13 12.57 3.41
N SER A 113 -1.17 12.86 3.53
CA SER A 113 -2.21 12.12 2.81
C SER A 113 -2.12 12.33 1.30
N VAL A 114 -1.83 13.56 0.86
CA VAL A 114 -1.69 13.88 -0.56
C VAL A 114 -0.49 13.17 -1.15
N LEU A 115 0.65 13.24 -0.48
CA LEU A 115 1.87 12.55 -0.91
C LEU A 115 1.68 11.04 -0.94
N LEU A 116 0.98 10.48 0.05
CA LEU A 116 0.69 9.06 0.08
C LEU A 116 -0.16 8.66 -1.11
N THR A 117 -1.26 9.37 -1.37
CA THR A 117 -2.18 9.05 -2.46
C THR A 117 -1.44 9.10 -3.80
N PHE A 118 -0.64 10.14 -4.01
CA PHE A 118 0.18 10.25 -5.21
C PHE A 118 1.10 9.03 -5.35
N THR A 119 1.78 8.66 -4.28
CA THR A 119 2.73 7.55 -4.31
C THR A 119 2.03 6.21 -4.53
N THR A 120 0.94 5.94 -3.82
CA THR A 120 0.24 4.65 -3.94
C THR A 120 -0.45 4.51 -5.29
N ASP A 121 -1.01 5.59 -5.85
CA ASP A 121 -1.61 5.53 -7.18
C ASP A 121 -0.54 5.27 -8.24
N SER A 122 0.55 6.03 -8.20
CA SER A 122 1.64 5.87 -9.16
C SER A 122 2.30 4.49 -9.06
N MET A 123 2.62 4.07 -7.84
CA MET A 123 3.26 2.77 -7.61
C MET A 123 2.32 1.61 -7.87
N GLY A 124 1.03 1.76 -7.56
CA GLY A 124 0.04 0.73 -7.84
C GLY A 124 -0.06 0.46 -9.34
N PHE A 125 -0.16 1.52 -10.14
CA PHE A 125 -0.19 1.38 -11.59
C PHE A 125 1.13 0.82 -12.12
N PHE A 126 2.24 1.35 -11.66
CA PHE A 126 3.57 0.91 -12.09
C PHE A 126 3.80 -0.57 -11.76
N ILE A 127 3.51 -1.00 -10.55
CA ILE A 127 3.71 -2.38 -10.11
C ILE A 127 2.81 -3.32 -10.90
N PHE A 128 1.52 -2.98 -10.99
CA PHE A 128 0.56 -3.86 -11.67
C PHE A 128 0.88 -3.99 -13.15
N LEU A 129 1.10 -2.87 -13.83
CA LEU A 129 1.42 -2.88 -15.25
C LEU A 129 2.79 -3.51 -15.50
N GLY A 130 3.75 -3.27 -14.63
CA GLY A 130 5.08 -3.88 -14.74
C GLY A 130 5.02 -5.39 -14.61
N LEU A 131 4.34 -5.90 -13.61
CA LEU A 131 4.18 -7.34 -13.43
C LEU A 131 3.38 -7.96 -14.57
N ALA A 132 2.32 -7.29 -15.02
CA ALA A 132 1.54 -7.77 -16.15
C ALA A 132 2.36 -7.82 -17.43
N THR A 133 3.20 -6.82 -17.67
CA THR A 133 4.07 -6.79 -18.83
C THR A 133 5.07 -7.94 -18.81
N VAL A 134 5.67 -8.20 -17.64
CA VAL A 134 6.69 -9.25 -17.51
C VAL A 134 6.08 -10.65 -17.61
N PHE A 135 4.92 -10.88 -16.97
CA PHE A 135 4.39 -12.24 -16.81
C PHE A 135 3.20 -12.55 -17.70
N LEU A 136 2.46 -11.57 -18.18
CA LEU A 136 1.26 -11.80 -19.01
C LEU A 136 1.42 -11.36 -20.46
N LEU A 137 2.25 -10.38 -20.69
CA LEU A 137 2.50 -9.85 -22.03
C LEU A 137 3.95 -10.15 -22.44
#